data_62e659f1811a08212d78dbbcf4566a02
#
_entry.id   62e659f1811a08212d78dbbcf4566a02
#
_cell.length_a   1.000
_cell.length_b   1.000
_cell.length_c   1.000
_cell.angle_alpha   90.00
_cell.angle_beta   90.00
_cell.angle_gamma   90.00
#
_symmetry.space_group_name_H-M   'P 1'
#
loop_
_entity.id
_entity.type
_entity.pdbx_description
1 polymer ?
#
loop_
_entity_poly.entity_id
_entity_poly.type
_entity_poly.pdbx_seq_one_letter_code
_entity_poly.pdbx_strand_id
1 'polypeptide(L)'
;MFIWMLVFCETLEDFAKFDDVLREIFGGGTRGMIRSILNNFCKLNKNTGKKDSIVTLHNPKMTEIILEMLGDKDYRKILDMLIDKSLTSYEIVDKTSLTQTSAYRKIETLTEAGLLVEDKKISGNAGRPTIRLTTLYRGLDMKIVKNRVTVQVKISKNMLEKSTIFTTLYSV
;
A
#
# COMPACT_ATOMS: atom_id res chain seq x y z
N MET A 1 11.64 -1.62 -1.19
CA MET A 1 11.38 -0.33 -1.85
C MET A 1 10.78 -0.52 -3.25
N PHE A 2 11.43 -1.20 -4.19
CA PHE A 2 10.94 -1.34 -5.57
C PHE A 2 9.57 -2.04 -5.76
N ILE A 3 9.17 -2.94 -4.90
CA ILE A 3 8.00 -3.80 -5.10
C ILE A 3 6.71 -3.17 -4.62
N TRP A 4 6.74 -2.43 -3.52
CA TRP A 4 5.62 -1.59 -3.11
C TRP A 4 5.39 -0.46 -4.12
N MET A 5 6.45 0.10 -4.68
CA MET A 5 6.38 1.06 -5.77
C MET A 5 5.75 0.46 -7.05
N LEU A 6 6.03 -0.81 -7.37
CA LEU A 6 5.40 -1.52 -8.50
C LEU A 6 3.94 -1.90 -8.24
N VAL A 7 3.58 -2.24 -7.00
CA VAL A 7 2.21 -2.62 -6.64
C VAL A 7 1.34 -1.40 -6.38
N PHE A 8 1.94 -0.30 -5.92
CA PHE A 8 1.25 0.94 -5.56
C PHE A 8 2.00 2.16 -6.09
N CYS A 9 2.35 2.14 -7.39
CA CYS A 9 2.95 3.30 -8.05
C CYS A 9 2.23 4.58 -7.63
N GLU A 10 2.97 5.49 -7.00
CA GLU A 10 2.44 6.74 -6.48
C GLU A 10 1.87 7.63 -7.58
N THR A 11 2.27 7.40 -8.84
CA THR A 11 1.68 8.08 -9.98
C THR A 11 1.33 7.09 -11.08
N LEU A 12 0.12 7.25 -11.63
CA LEU A 12 -0.33 6.57 -12.85
C LEU A 12 0.66 6.74 -14.02
N GLU A 13 1.38 7.86 -14.04
CA GLU A 13 2.37 8.20 -15.06
C GLU A 13 3.63 7.32 -14.97
N ASP A 14 4.10 6.99 -13.78
CA ASP A 14 5.30 6.16 -13.61
C ASP A 14 5.05 4.71 -13.98
N PHE A 15 3.85 4.20 -13.68
CA PHE A 15 3.47 2.86 -14.13
C PHE A 15 3.21 2.81 -15.64
N ALA A 16 2.59 3.84 -16.21
CA ALA A 16 2.39 3.91 -17.65
C ALA A 16 3.72 3.94 -18.39
N LYS A 17 4.68 4.75 -17.94
CA LYS A 17 6.05 4.78 -18.49
C LYS A 17 6.76 3.43 -18.35
N PHE A 18 6.60 2.76 -17.20
CA PHE A 18 7.17 1.43 -16.99
C PHE A 18 6.52 0.38 -17.89
N ASP A 19 5.19 0.38 -18.04
CA ASP A 19 4.48 -0.53 -18.95
C ASP A 19 4.87 -0.27 -20.41
N ASP A 20 5.03 0.99 -20.81
CA ASP A 20 5.47 1.37 -22.15
C ASP A 20 6.90 0.89 -22.45
N VAL A 21 7.85 1.12 -21.53
CA VAL A 21 9.22 0.62 -21.65
C VAL A 21 9.27 -0.91 -21.71
N LEU A 22 8.50 -1.59 -20.87
CA LEU A 22 8.43 -3.05 -20.94
C LEU A 22 7.80 -3.55 -22.24
N ARG A 23 6.80 -2.85 -22.77
CA ARG A 23 6.20 -3.20 -24.08
C ARG A 23 7.17 -2.99 -25.24
N GLU A 24 7.97 -1.94 -25.19
CA GLU A 24 8.99 -1.67 -26.17
C GLU A 24 10.08 -2.77 -26.20
N ILE A 25 10.48 -3.26 -25.01
CA ILE A 25 11.53 -4.29 -24.89
C ILE A 25 10.98 -5.70 -25.16
N PHE A 26 9.80 -6.04 -24.62
CA PHE A 26 9.27 -7.41 -24.58
C PHE A 26 8.02 -7.64 -25.45
N GLY A 27 7.50 -6.60 -26.09
CA GLY A 27 6.33 -6.69 -26.98
C GLY A 27 5.05 -7.12 -26.25
N GLY A 28 4.18 -7.85 -26.94
CA GLY A 28 2.84 -8.24 -26.45
C GLY A 28 2.84 -9.21 -25.24
N GLY A 29 3.99 -9.79 -24.89
CA GLY A 29 4.14 -10.70 -23.74
C GLY A 29 4.26 -10.01 -22.37
N THR A 30 4.37 -8.69 -22.35
CA THR A 30 4.63 -7.87 -21.14
C THR A 30 3.63 -8.12 -20.01
N ARG A 31 2.34 -8.19 -20.31
CA ARG A 31 1.29 -8.45 -19.28
C ARG A 31 1.45 -9.79 -18.59
N GLY A 32 1.82 -10.84 -19.34
CA GLY A 32 2.11 -12.16 -18.79
C GLY A 32 3.32 -12.15 -17.87
N MET A 33 4.37 -11.44 -18.27
CA MET A 33 5.59 -11.28 -17.49
C MET A 33 5.33 -10.51 -16.19
N ILE A 34 4.65 -9.36 -16.24
CA ILE A 34 4.29 -8.59 -15.05
C ILE A 34 3.42 -9.43 -14.11
N ARG A 35 2.44 -10.17 -14.64
CA ARG A 35 1.61 -11.08 -13.85
C ARG A 35 2.44 -12.17 -13.17
N SER A 36 3.39 -12.75 -13.87
CA SER A 36 4.28 -13.77 -13.32
C SER A 36 5.16 -13.22 -12.19
N ILE A 37 5.72 -12.03 -12.39
CA ILE A 37 6.51 -11.33 -11.37
C ILE A 37 5.65 -11.06 -10.13
N LEU A 38 4.48 -10.48 -10.30
CA LEU A 38 3.60 -10.15 -9.17
C LEU A 38 3.09 -11.36 -8.42
N ASN A 39 2.81 -12.47 -9.11
CA ASN A 39 2.41 -13.72 -8.47
C ASN A 39 3.49 -14.31 -7.55
N ASN A 40 4.77 -13.97 -7.78
CA ASN A 40 5.87 -14.33 -6.88
C ASN A 40 5.89 -13.50 -5.58
N PHE A 41 5.26 -12.33 -5.58
CA PHE A 41 5.23 -11.44 -4.43
C PHE A 41 3.92 -11.51 -3.65
N CYS A 42 2.80 -11.56 -4.38
CA CYS A 42 1.49 -11.58 -3.76
C CYS A 42 0.47 -12.35 -4.60
N LYS A 43 -0.56 -12.88 -3.95
CA LYS A 43 -1.69 -13.54 -4.59
C LYS A 43 -2.98 -12.86 -4.18
N LEU A 44 -3.74 -12.40 -5.16
CA LEU A 44 -5.07 -11.84 -4.94
C LEU A 44 -6.09 -12.98 -4.85
N ASN A 45 -6.72 -13.13 -3.70
CA ASN A 45 -7.86 -14.01 -3.50
C ASN A 45 -9.15 -13.20 -3.67
N LYS A 46 -9.80 -13.34 -4.81
CA LYS A 46 -11.09 -12.69 -5.07
C LYS A 46 -12.16 -13.36 -4.20
N ASN A 47 -12.67 -12.66 -3.20
CA ASN A 47 -13.88 -13.06 -2.51
C ASN A 47 -15.09 -12.49 -3.28
N THR A 48 -15.72 -13.32 -4.08
CA THR A 48 -17.01 -13.00 -4.75
C THR A 48 -18.07 -12.69 -3.68
N GLY A 49 -18.53 -11.45 -3.64
CA GLY A 49 -19.64 -11.02 -2.78
C GLY A 49 -19.26 -10.28 -1.50
N LYS A 50 -17.98 -10.10 -1.17
CA LYS A 50 -17.54 -9.27 -0.02
C LYS A 50 -16.98 -7.91 -0.47
N LYS A 51 -17.13 -6.93 0.43
CA LYS A 51 -16.69 -5.54 0.25
C LYS A 51 -15.17 -5.40 0.13
N ASP A 52 -14.42 -6.40 0.60
CA ASP A 52 -12.96 -6.41 0.69
C ASP A 52 -12.38 -7.60 -0.06
N SER A 53 -11.24 -7.40 -0.68
CA SER A 53 -10.42 -8.45 -1.30
C SER A 53 -9.24 -8.77 -0.40
N ILE A 54 -8.79 -10.03 -0.43
CA ILE A 54 -7.66 -10.50 0.37
C ILE A 54 -6.45 -10.66 -0.54
N VAL A 55 -5.38 -9.95 -0.22
CA VAL A 55 -4.07 -10.11 -0.86
C VAL A 55 -3.16 -10.86 0.09
N THR A 56 -2.68 -12.04 -0.31
CA THR A 56 -1.70 -12.82 0.47
C THR A 56 -0.30 -12.47 0.00
N LEU A 57 0.55 -12.05 0.92
CA LEU A 57 1.95 -11.73 0.65
C LEU A 57 2.81 -12.99 0.80
N HIS A 58 3.63 -13.24 -0.20
CA HIS A 58 4.55 -14.39 -0.24
C HIS A 58 6.02 -13.99 -0.09
N ASN A 59 6.34 -12.72 -0.28
CA ASN A 59 7.72 -12.24 -0.21
C ASN A 59 8.17 -12.08 1.25
N PRO A 60 9.25 -12.78 1.70
CA PRO A 60 9.72 -12.72 3.08
C PRO A 60 10.11 -11.31 3.52
N LYS A 61 10.81 -10.53 2.67
CA LYS A 61 11.23 -9.17 2.99
C LYS A 61 10.04 -8.24 3.26
N MET A 62 8.96 -8.39 2.50
CA MET A 62 7.73 -7.61 2.72
C MET A 62 7.08 -7.98 4.04
N THR A 63 7.02 -9.28 4.36
CA THR A 63 6.46 -9.73 5.63
C THR A 63 7.30 -9.28 6.82
N GLU A 64 8.62 -9.26 6.71
CA GLU A 64 9.54 -8.74 7.73
C GLU A 64 9.31 -7.25 8.00
N ILE A 65 9.23 -6.41 6.96
CA ILE A 65 8.95 -4.98 7.10
C ILE A 65 7.61 -4.75 7.82
N ILE A 66 6.56 -5.47 7.45
CA ILE A 66 5.26 -5.36 8.10
C ILE A 66 5.34 -5.79 9.56
N LEU A 67 6.04 -6.88 9.86
CA LEU A 67 6.24 -7.36 11.24
C LEU A 67 6.98 -6.33 12.09
N GLU A 68 8.06 -5.75 11.56
CA GLU A 68 8.85 -4.73 12.24
C GLU A 68 7.98 -3.50 12.57
N MET A 69 7.24 -2.99 11.60
CA MET A 69 6.39 -1.83 11.81
C MET A 69 5.24 -2.12 12.76
N LEU A 70 4.60 -3.27 12.64
CA LEU A 70 3.53 -3.66 13.56
C LEU A 70 4.06 -4.09 14.93
N GLY A 71 5.36 -4.37 15.08
CA GLY A 71 6.02 -4.57 16.35
C GLY A 71 6.10 -3.30 17.20
N ASP A 72 6.25 -2.13 16.56
CA ASP A 72 6.31 -0.83 17.23
C ASP A 72 4.90 -0.30 17.53
N LYS A 73 4.66 0.06 18.80
CA LYS A 73 3.35 0.56 19.25
C LYS A 73 2.97 1.92 18.62
N ASP A 74 3.97 2.75 18.31
CA ASP A 74 3.70 4.08 17.77
C ASP A 74 3.29 4.00 16.29
N TYR A 75 3.91 3.10 15.52
CA TYR A 75 3.45 2.81 14.16
C TYR A 75 2.01 2.25 14.17
N ARG A 76 1.72 1.28 15.05
CA ARG A 76 0.34 0.77 15.20
C ARG A 76 -0.66 1.85 15.53
N LYS A 77 -0.31 2.77 16.44
CA LYS A 77 -1.17 3.89 16.83
C LYS A 77 -1.47 4.83 15.64
N ILE A 78 -0.45 5.14 14.83
CA ILE A 78 -0.62 5.96 13.62
C ILE A 78 -1.52 5.23 12.62
N LEU A 79 -1.26 3.96 12.36
CA LEU A 79 -2.03 3.16 11.41
C LEU A 79 -3.50 3.01 11.85
N ASP A 80 -3.74 2.74 13.12
CA ASP A 80 -5.09 2.58 13.68
C ASP A 80 -5.94 3.85 13.55
N MET A 81 -5.34 5.03 13.72
CA MET A 81 -6.02 6.31 13.50
C MET A 81 -6.47 6.53 12.05
N LEU A 82 -5.86 5.84 11.09
CA LEU A 82 -6.06 6.04 9.66
C LEU A 82 -6.86 4.92 8.99
N ILE A 83 -7.21 3.86 9.74
CA ILE A 83 -8.14 2.84 9.24
C ILE A 83 -9.51 3.51 9.03
N ASP A 84 -10.03 3.40 7.81
CA ASP A 84 -11.30 3.99 7.38
C ASP A 84 -11.41 5.54 7.47
N LYS A 85 -10.29 6.23 7.73
CA LYS A 85 -10.21 7.70 7.80
C LYS A 85 -9.01 8.21 7.02
N SER A 86 -9.09 9.46 6.59
CA SER A 86 -7.93 10.14 6.02
C SER A 86 -7.62 11.39 6.84
N LEU A 87 -6.34 11.58 7.18
CA LEU A 87 -5.84 12.70 7.96
C LEU A 87 -4.63 13.32 7.25
N THR A 88 -4.42 14.61 7.47
CA THR A 88 -3.17 15.27 7.08
C THR A 88 -2.04 14.90 8.02
N SER A 89 -0.80 15.01 7.58
CA SER A 89 0.36 14.75 8.45
C SER A 89 0.31 15.62 9.71
N TYR A 90 -0.14 16.87 9.62
CA TYR A 90 -0.33 17.74 10.77
C TYR A 90 -1.37 17.18 11.76
N GLU A 91 -2.55 16.76 11.28
CA GLU A 91 -3.58 16.17 12.12
C GLU A 91 -3.12 14.87 12.80
N ILE A 92 -2.26 14.08 12.13
CA ILE A 92 -1.66 12.87 12.71
C ILE A 92 -0.70 13.24 13.84
N VAL A 93 0.19 14.21 13.60
CA VAL A 93 1.14 14.71 14.60
C VAL A 93 0.43 15.24 15.83
N ASP A 94 -0.60 16.05 15.65
CA ASP A 94 -1.39 16.63 16.75
C ASP A 94 -2.08 15.57 17.62
N LYS A 95 -2.52 14.45 17.01
CA LYS A 95 -3.19 13.35 17.71
C LYS A 95 -2.24 12.32 18.33
N THR A 96 -0.95 12.37 18.01
CA THR A 96 0.06 11.49 18.61
C THR A 96 0.64 12.14 19.87
N SER A 97 1.10 11.31 20.80
CA SER A 97 1.88 11.77 21.97
C SER A 97 3.36 11.88 21.65
N LEU A 98 3.75 11.82 20.37
CA LEU A 98 5.13 11.84 19.91
C LEU A 98 5.63 13.28 19.77
N THR A 99 6.95 13.44 19.82
CA THR A 99 7.54 14.69 19.36
C THR A 99 7.29 14.88 17.88
N GLN A 100 7.16 16.13 17.45
CA GLN A 100 6.87 16.46 16.06
C GLN A 100 7.83 15.77 15.08
N THR A 101 9.14 15.84 15.33
CA THR A 101 10.17 15.22 14.49
C THR A 101 10.00 13.70 14.42
N SER A 102 9.73 13.03 15.55
CA SER A 102 9.51 11.59 15.58
C SER A 102 8.27 11.18 14.83
N ALA A 103 7.17 11.94 14.98
CA ALA A 103 5.93 11.65 14.29
C ALA A 103 6.07 11.78 12.76
N TYR A 104 6.67 12.88 12.26
CA TYR A 104 6.90 13.04 10.83
C TYR A 104 7.78 11.94 10.25
N ARG A 105 8.89 11.58 10.93
CA ARG A 105 9.75 10.49 10.49
C ARG A 105 9.01 9.16 10.41
N LYS A 106 8.14 8.85 11.40
CA LYS A 106 7.34 7.63 11.37
C LYS A 106 6.29 7.63 10.26
N ILE A 107 5.66 8.78 9.98
CA ILE A 107 4.73 8.93 8.85
C ILE A 107 5.44 8.68 7.52
N GLU A 108 6.62 9.31 7.32
CA GLU A 108 7.46 9.11 6.15
C GLU A 108 7.82 7.63 5.96
N THR A 109 8.34 6.99 7.00
CA THR A 109 8.68 5.56 6.96
C THR A 109 7.48 4.67 6.60
N LEU A 110 6.29 4.96 7.14
CA LEU A 110 5.06 4.22 6.81
C LEU A 110 4.61 4.47 5.35
N THR A 111 4.82 5.68 4.84
CA THR A 111 4.52 6.03 3.44
C THR A 111 5.51 5.36 2.50
N GLU A 112 6.80 5.39 2.79
CA GLU A 112 7.84 4.68 2.03
C GLU A 112 7.64 3.16 2.02
N ALA A 113 7.14 2.60 3.12
CA ALA A 113 6.76 1.21 3.21
C ALA A 113 5.45 0.88 2.46
N GLY A 114 4.70 1.89 2.00
CA GLY A 114 3.44 1.74 1.30
C GLY A 114 2.27 1.31 2.21
N LEU A 115 2.40 1.45 3.52
CA LEU A 115 1.32 1.19 4.47
C LEU A 115 0.38 2.39 4.60
N LEU A 116 0.90 3.60 4.35
CA LEU A 116 0.12 4.83 4.16
C LEU A 116 0.17 5.25 2.70
N VAL A 117 -0.96 5.70 2.19
CA VAL A 117 -1.13 6.16 0.82
C VAL A 117 -1.90 7.48 0.79
N GLU A 118 -1.71 8.26 -0.28
CA GLU A 118 -2.49 9.45 -0.52
C GLU A 118 -3.94 9.09 -0.84
N ASP A 119 -4.89 9.68 -0.13
CA ASP A 119 -6.32 9.53 -0.41
C ASP A 119 -6.83 10.69 -1.26
N LYS A 120 -6.64 11.93 -0.81
CA LYS A 120 -7.15 13.15 -1.45
C LYS A 120 -6.18 14.31 -1.29
N LYS A 121 -6.14 15.16 -2.31
CA LYS A 121 -5.56 16.51 -2.23
C LYS A 121 -6.70 17.48 -1.89
N ILE A 122 -6.56 18.22 -0.79
CA ILE A 122 -7.51 19.26 -0.39
C ILE A 122 -6.88 20.63 -0.54
N SER A 123 -7.71 21.64 -0.82
CA SER A 123 -7.24 23.04 -0.77
C SER A 123 -6.94 23.38 0.68
N GLY A 124 -5.67 23.59 1.00
CA GLY A 124 -5.25 23.99 2.34
C GLY A 124 -5.42 25.48 2.58
N ASN A 125 -5.18 25.92 3.82
CA ASN A 125 -5.11 27.33 4.16
C ASN A 125 -4.01 28.00 3.31
N ALA A 126 -4.31 29.18 2.77
CA ALA A 126 -3.46 29.95 1.85
C ALA A 126 -3.26 29.33 0.44
N GLY A 127 -4.20 28.49 -0.04
CA GLY A 127 -4.20 27.99 -1.43
C GLY A 127 -3.16 26.91 -1.73
N ARG A 128 -2.41 26.42 -0.76
CA ARG A 128 -1.47 25.32 -0.95
C ARG A 128 -2.21 23.97 -0.82
N PRO A 129 -2.04 23.06 -1.79
CA PRO A 129 -2.66 21.75 -1.69
C PRO A 129 -2.08 20.99 -0.48
N THR A 130 -2.97 20.43 0.33
CA THR A 130 -2.60 19.58 1.47
C THR A 130 -3.04 18.15 1.16
N ILE A 131 -2.12 17.22 1.36
CA ILE A 131 -2.36 15.79 1.10
C ILE A 131 -2.96 15.16 2.35
N ARG A 132 -4.01 14.37 2.17
CA ARG A 132 -4.55 13.50 3.22
C ARG A 132 -4.06 12.08 2.99
N LEU A 133 -3.59 11.46 4.06
CA LEU A 133 -3.09 10.10 4.08
C LEU A 133 -4.15 9.16 4.67
N THR A 134 -4.19 7.93 4.20
CA THR A 134 -5.02 6.84 4.74
C THR A 134 -4.22 5.54 4.70
N THR A 135 -4.68 4.51 5.44
CA THR A 135 -4.08 3.17 5.31
C THR A 135 -4.50 2.52 3.99
N LEU A 136 -3.56 1.78 3.39
CA LEU A 136 -3.84 0.97 2.22
C LEU A 136 -4.83 -0.17 2.52
N TYR A 137 -4.84 -0.64 3.75
CA TYR A 137 -5.59 -1.82 4.18
C TYR A 137 -6.64 -1.48 5.25
N ARG A 138 -7.63 -2.36 5.37
CA ARG A 138 -8.65 -2.35 6.44
C ARG A 138 -8.37 -3.34 7.55
N GLY A 139 -7.51 -4.29 7.30
CA GLY A 139 -7.12 -5.30 8.27
C GLY A 139 -5.96 -6.14 7.79
N LEU A 140 -5.22 -6.67 8.73
CA LEU A 140 -4.09 -7.55 8.50
C LEU A 140 -4.28 -8.81 9.34
N ASP A 141 -4.19 -9.97 8.69
CA ASP A 141 -4.17 -11.26 9.36
C ASP A 141 -2.78 -11.87 9.18
N MET A 142 -2.12 -12.20 10.28
CA MET A 142 -0.80 -12.83 10.27
C MET A 142 -0.87 -14.24 10.81
N LYS A 143 -0.23 -15.17 10.11
CA LYS A 143 -0.13 -16.57 10.52
C LYS A 143 1.32 -17.00 10.50
N ILE A 144 1.78 -17.59 11.60
CA ILE A 144 3.12 -18.15 11.71
C ILE A 144 2.97 -19.68 11.79
N VAL A 145 3.56 -20.38 10.83
CA VAL A 145 3.56 -21.85 10.78
C VAL A 145 4.97 -22.32 10.45
N LYS A 146 5.55 -23.16 11.30
CA LYS A 146 6.90 -23.70 11.11
C LYS A 146 7.92 -22.63 10.72
N ASN A 147 7.97 -21.54 11.50
CA ASN A 147 8.85 -20.39 11.28
C ASN A 147 8.63 -19.61 9.96
N ARG A 148 7.54 -19.86 9.25
CA ARG A 148 7.12 -19.09 8.07
C ARG A 148 6.00 -18.15 8.45
N VAL A 149 6.19 -16.88 8.14
CA VAL A 149 5.18 -15.84 8.33
C VAL A 149 4.42 -15.65 7.04
N THR A 150 3.10 -15.70 7.12
CA THR A 150 2.20 -15.36 6.02
C THR A 150 1.35 -14.18 6.45
N VAL A 151 1.33 -13.13 5.65
CA VAL A 151 0.50 -11.95 5.89
C VAL A 151 -0.60 -11.88 4.85
N GLN A 152 -1.84 -11.76 5.32
CA GLN A 152 -3.00 -11.51 4.49
C GLN A 152 -3.48 -10.08 4.74
N VAL A 153 -3.54 -9.30 3.67
CA VAL A 153 -3.93 -7.89 3.69
C VAL A 153 -5.36 -7.78 3.16
N LYS A 154 -6.27 -7.26 3.96
CA LYS A 154 -7.64 -6.95 3.54
C LYS A 154 -7.66 -5.55 2.94
N ILE A 155 -7.90 -5.46 1.64
CA ILE A 155 -7.93 -4.21 0.89
C ILE A 155 -9.35 -3.96 0.39
N SER A 156 -9.84 -2.73 0.55
CA SER A 156 -11.17 -2.40 0.03
C SER A 156 -11.19 -2.48 -1.50
N LYS A 157 -12.32 -2.90 -2.06
CA LYS A 157 -12.52 -3.00 -3.51
C LYS A 157 -12.23 -1.67 -4.22
N ASN A 158 -12.66 -0.55 -3.64
CA ASN A 158 -12.41 0.79 -4.16
C ASN A 158 -10.91 1.13 -4.26
N MET A 159 -10.09 0.70 -3.29
CA MET A 159 -8.64 0.90 -3.34
C MET A 159 -7.98 0.03 -4.40
N LEU A 160 -8.44 -1.20 -4.59
CA LEU A 160 -7.95 -2.07 -5.67
C LEU A 160 -8.30 -1.54 -7.05
N GLU A 161 -9.51 -1.01 -7.22
CA GLU A 161 -9.97 -0.41 -8.49
C GLU A 161 -9.20 0.86 -8.86
N LYS A 162 -8.70 1.61 -7.89
CA LYS A 162 -7.82 2.76 -8.10
C LYS A 162 -6.40 2.35 -8.51
N SER A 163 -6.00 1.12 -8.25
CA SER A 163 -4.67 0.62 -8.63
C SER A 163 -4.67 0.15 -10.07
N THR A 164 -3.97 0.86 -10.93
CA THR A 164 -3.80 0.51 -12.35
C THR A 164 -3.19 -0.87 -12.53
N ILE A 165 -2.30 -1.27 -11.62
CA ILE A 165 -1.66 -2.58 -11.64
C ILE A 165 -2.69 -3.69 -11.41
N PHE A 166 -3.51 -3.58 -10.36
CA PHE A 166 -4.53 -4.59 -10.10
C PHE A 166 -5.61 -4.62 -11.18
N THR A 167 -6.03 -3.49 -11.72
CA THR A 167 -7.00 -3.44 -12.82
C THR A 167 -6.42 -4.02 -14.11
N THR A 168 -5.16 -3.74 -14.44
CA THR A 168 -4.50 -4.27 -15.65
C THR A 168 -4.24 -5.78 -15.56
N LEU A 169 -3.86 -6.27 -14.39
CA LEU A 169 -3.47 -7.68 -14.20
C LEU A 169 -4.63 -8.61 -13.94
N TYR A 170 -5.66 -8.12 -13.32
CA TYR A 170 -6.80 -8.93 -12.91
C TYR A 170 -8.07 -8.56 -13.65
N SER A 171 -7.97 -7.81 -14.79
CA SER A 171 -9.09 -7.37 -15.65
C SER A 171 -10.43 -7.93 -15.19
N VAL A 172 -11.17 -7.09 -14.53
CA VAL A 172 -12.52 -7.41 -14.10
C VAL A 172 -13.45 -6.69 -15.03
#